data_eeaae01865bb2d191f9cb0213ba3246b
#
_entry.id   eeaae01865bb2d191f9cb0213ba3246b
#
_cell.length_a   1.000
_cell.length_b   1.000
_cell.length_c   1.000
_cell.angle_alpha   90.00
_cell.angle_beta   90.00
_cell.angle_gamma   90.00
#
_symmetry.space_group_name_H-M   'P 1'
#
loop_
_entity.id
_entity.type
_entity.pdbx_description
1 polymer ?
#
loop_
_entity_poly.entity_id
_entity_poly.type
_entity_poly.pdbx_seq_one_letter_code
_entity_poly.pdbx_strand_id
1 'polypeptide(L)'
;MDNQLIQPPLGIQKLLIAIIALAIIVVISVLGVYWNQNSDPYIQEVLSLEGDLTNGRDIFQINCSGCHASQTSGSVGPSLQNIAKRKSKIDIIEQVISGKTPPMPKFQPNPREMADLLNYLEQFN
;
A
#
# COMPACT_ATOMS: atom_id res chain seq x y z
N MET A 1 33.12 -17.39 45.45
CA MET A 1 33.26 -16.84 44.09
C MET A 1 32.08 -15.90 43.89
N ASP A 2 32.30 -14.63 44.24
CA ASP A 2 31.25 -13.62 44.17
C ASP A 2 31.07 -13.19 42.71
N ASN A 3 29.99 -13.61 42.12
CA ASN A 3 29.58 -13.23 40.77
C ASN A 3 28.99 -11.82 40.86
N GLN A 4 29.84 -10.80 41.04
CA GLN A 4 29.42 -9.41 40.92
C GLN A 4 29.10 -9.12 39.48
N LEU A 5 27.83 -9.28 39.12
CA LEU A 5 27.28 -8.75 37.89
C LEU A 5 27.57 -7.25 37.89
N ILE A 6 28.43 -6.79 36.97
CA ILE A 6 28.74 -5.39 36.77
C ILE A 6 27.43 -4.70 36.39
N GLN A 7 26.79 -4.06 37.35
CA GLN A 7 25.58 -3.28 37.08
C GLN A 7 26.01 -1.99 36.35
N PRO A 8 25.44 -1.71 35.18
CA PRO A 8 25.76 -0.49 34.46
C PRO A 8 25.37 0.74 35.31
N PRO A 9 26.09 1.85 35.20
CA PRO A 9 25.77 3.05 35.96
C PRO A 9 24.34 3.52 35.67
N LEU A 10 23.69 4.07 36.68
CA LEU A 10 22.26 4.42 36.70
C LEU A 10 21.83 5.26 35.48
N GLY A 11 22.72 6.08 34.93
CA GLY A 11 22.49 6.88 33.72
C GLY A 11 22.33 6.02 32.45
N ILE A 12 23.20 5.02 32.29
CA ILE A 12 23.16 4.10 31.14
C ILE A 12 21.92 3.22 31.22
N GLN A 13 21.54 2.77 32.40
CA GLN A 13 20.34 1.97 32.61
C GLN A 13 19.07 2.73 32.21
N LYS A 14 18.94 3.99 32.61
CA LYS A 14 17.83 4.86 32.21
C LYS A 14 17.79 5.10 30.70
N LEU A 15 18.94 5.30 30.08
CA LEU A 15 19.06 5.47 28.63
C LEU A 15 18.63 4.21 27.87
N LEU A 16 19.06 3.04 28.34
CA LEU A 16 18.65 1.76 27.73
C LEU A 16 17.13 1.54 27.83
N ILE A 17 16.55 1.83 28.98
CA ILE A 17 15.09 1.73 29.18
C ILE A 17 14.35 2.68 28.24
N ALA A 18 14.81 3.91 28.07
CA ALA A 18 14.22 4.89 27.18
C ALA A 18 14.29 4.43 25.70
N ILE A 19 15.42 3.86 25.26
CA ILE A 19 15.58 3.33 23.92
C ILE A 19 14.63 2.15 23.66
N ILE A 20 14.54 1.23 24.61
CA ILE A 20 13.63 0.08 24.51
C ILE A 20 12.17 0.54 24.45
N ALA A 21 11.78 1.48 25.32
CA ALA A 21 10.43 2.03 25.31
C ALA A 21 10.08 2.70 23.96
N LEU A 22 11.01 3.48 23.41
CA LEU A 22 10.84 4.11 22.09
C LEU A 22 10.68 3.06 20.98
N ALA A 23 11.52 2.02 20.98
CA ALA A 23 11.44 0.95 20.01
C ALA A 23 10.08 0.21 20.07
N ILE A 24 9.56 -0.06 21.28
CA ILE A 24 8.25 -0.68 21.47
C ILE A 24 7.14 0.22 20.91
N ILE A 25 7.17 1.52 21.17
CA ILE A 25 6.18 2.47 20.65
C ILE A 25 6.18 2.47 19.12
N VAL A 26 7.35 2.49 18.51
CA VAL A 26 7.48 2.43 17.03
C VAL A 26 6.89 1.14 16.48
N VAL A 27 7.21 -0.02 17.07
CA VAL A 27 6.67 -1.31 16.64
C VAL A 27 5.15 -1.36 16.75
N ILE A 28 4.59 -0.92 17.88
CA ILE A 28 3.13 -0.87 18.09
C ILE A 28 2.47 0.05 17.07
N SER A 29 3.06 1.20 16.78
CA SER A 29 2.54 2.15 15.80
C SER A 29 2.52 1.56 14.38
N VAL A 30 3.60 0.91 13.98
CA VAL A 30 3.70 0.24 12.67
C VAL A 30 2.68 -0.90 12.55
N LEU A 31 2.56 -1.74 13.57
CA LEU A 31 1.56 -2.83 13.60
C LEU A 31 0.14 -2.28 13.57
N GLY A 32 -0.15 -1.19 14.29
CA GLY A 32 -1.46 -0.54 14.28
C GLY A 32 -1.86 -0.02 12.90
N VAL A 33 -0.94 0.64 12.19
CA VAL A 33 -1.16 1.09 10.81
C VAL A 33 -1.37 -0.10 9.87
N TYR A 34 -0.54 -1.13 9.98
CA TYR A 34 -0.65 -2.33 9.15
C TYR A 34 -2.01 -3.03 9.33
N TRP A 35 -2.47 -3.18 10.56
CA TRP A 35 -3.78 -3.80 10.84
C TRP A 35 -4.94 -2.94 10.36
N ASN A 36 -4.85 -1.62 10.51
CA ASN A 36 -5.89 -0.71 10.04
C ASN A 36 -6.07 -0.77 8.52
N GLN A 37 -5.00 -0.83 7.77
CA GLN A 37 -5.04 -0.97 6.30
C GLN A 37 -5.63 -2.31 5.87
N ASN A 38 -5.26 -3.39 6.55
CA ASN A 38 -5.76 -4.74 6.25
C ASN A 38 -7.19 -5.00 6.76
N SER A 39 -7.77 -4.07 7.51
CA SER A 39 -9.11 -4.21 8.11
C SER A 39 -10.21 -3.52 7.30
N ASP A 40 -9.88 -2.83 6.20
CA ASP A 40 -10.90 -2.21 5.35
C ASP A 40 -11.73 -3.31 4.64
N PRO A 41 -13.05 -3.39 4.92
CA PRO A 41 -13.91 -4.43 4.35
C PRO A 41 -13.93 -4.41 2.83
N TYR A 42 -13.88 -3.23 2.22
CA TYR A 42 -13.82 -3.09 0.77
C TYR A 42 -12.54 -3.72 0.19
N ILE A 43 -11.39 -3.44 0.79
CA ILE A 43 -10.11 -4.01 0.34
C ILE A 43 -10.12 -5.53 0.49
N GLN A 44 -10.64 -6.04 1.61
CA GLN A 44 -10.74 -7.49 1.84
C GLN A 44 -11.66 -8.15 0.80
N GLU A 45 -12.78 -7.53 0.49
CA GLU A 45 -13.69 -8.04 -0.53
C GLU A 45 -13.02 -8.07 -1.90
N VAL A 46 -12.37 -6.97 -2.33
CA VAL A 46 -11.62 -6.90 -3.60
C VAL A 46 -10.58 -8.00 -3.70
N LEU A 47 -9.78 -8.19 -2.64
CA LEU A 47 -8.70 -9.19 -2.63
C LEU A 47 -9.21 -10.64 -2.59
N SER A 48 -10.45 -10.87 -2.19
CA SER A 48 -11.08 -12.19 -2.19
C SER A 48 -11.64 -12.62 -3.55
N LEU A 49 -11.77 -11.68 -4.49
CA LEU A 49 -12.36 -11.90 -5.81
C LEU A 49 -11.29 -12.19 -6.86
N GLU A 50 -11.57 -13.12 -7.75
CA GLU A 50 -10.82 -13.26 -9.00
C GLU A 50 -11.33 -12.22 -10.00
N GLY A 51 -10.42 -11.34 -10.49
CA GLY A 51 -10.76 -10.33 -11.47
C GLY A 51 -10.79 -10.87 -12.89
N ASP A 52 -11.66 -10.31 -13.72
CA ASP A 52 -11.71 -10.57 -15.17
C ASP A 52 -10.82 -9.59 -15.91
N LEU A 53 -9.93 -10.12 -16.75
CA LEU A 53 -8.95 -9.34 -17.49
C LEU A 53 -9.59 -8.44 -18.56
N THR A 54 -10.64 -8.92 -19.21
CA THR A 54 -11.31 -8.17 -20.28
C THR A 54 -12.08 -7.00 -19.72
N ASN A 55 -12.86 -7.23 -18.68
CA ASN A 55 -13.57 -6.16 -17.97
C ASN A 55 -12.60 -5.15 -17.38
N GLY A 56 -11.51 -5.60 -16.76
CA GLY A 56 -10.47 -4.72 -16.21
C GLY A 56 -9.83 -3.83 -17.27
N ARG A 57 -9.59 -4.38 -18.47
CA ARG A 57 -9.12 -3.62 -19.61
C ARG A 57 -10.11 -2.51 -20.02
N ASP A 58 -11.39 -2.86 -20.12
CA ASP A 58 -12.42 -1.90 -20.54
C ASP A 58 -12.58 -0.78 -19.50
N ILE A 59 -12.57 -1.11 -18.22
CA ILE A 59 -12.57 -0.13 -17.12
C ILE A 59 -11.37 0.79 -17.23
N PHE A 60 -10.17 0.26 -17.46
CA PHE A 60 -8.95 1.03 -17.62
C PHE A 60 -9.03 1.97 -18.83
N GLN A 61 -9.47 1.48 -19.96
CA GLN A 61 -9.58 2.28 -21.18
C GLN A 61 -10.51 3.47 -21.02
N ILE A 62 -11.62 3.30 -20.33
CA ILE A 62 -12.61 4.35 -20.13
C ILE A 62 -12.15 5.38 -19.09
N ASN A 63 -11.56 4.93 -17.98
CA ASN A 63 -11.34 5.78 -16.81
C ASN A 63 -9.88 6.22 -16.61
N CYS A 64 -8.91 5.47 -17.11
CA CYS A 64 -7.50 5.64 -16.73
C CYS A 64 -6.58 5.99 -17.91
N SER A 65 -6.88 5.48 -19.12
CA SER A 65 -5.99 5.59 -20.28
C SER A 65 -5.74 7.02 -20.71
N GLY A 66 -6.69 7.94 -20.49
CA GLY A 66 -6.52 9.35 -20.83
C GLY A 66 -5.36 10.03 -20.11
N CYS A 67 -5.05 9.60 -18.89
CA CYS A 67 -3.95 10.13 -18.10
C CYS A 67 -2.75 9.17 -18.03
N HIS A 68 -3.01 7.87 -18.03
CA HIS A 68 -2.00 6.82 -17.97
C HIS A 68 -1.79 6.14 -19.33
N ALA A 69 -1.84 6.90 -20.39
CA ALA A 69 -1.52 6.37 -21.73
C ALA A 69 -0.13 5.73 -21.70
N SER A 70 -0.07 4.50 -22.17
CA SER A 70 1.14 3.69 -22.18
C SER A 70 2.30 4.42 -22.88
N GLN A 71 3.45 4.48 -22.25
CA GLN A 71 4.78 4.60 -22.83
C GLN A 71 5.20 5.90 -23.53
N THR A 72 4.36 6.92 -23.65
CA THR A 72 4.80 8.18 -24.27
C THR A 72 5.01 9.27 -23.23
N SER A 73 6.19 9.89 -23.27
CA SER A 73 6.50 11.14 -22.60
C SER A 73 5.46 12.19 -22.95
N GLY A 74 4.64 12.59 -21.98
CA GLY A 74 3.60 13.61 -22.16
C GLY A 74 2.23 13.26 -21.56
N SER A 75 2.06 12.08 -20.96
CA SER A 75 0.84 11.76 -20.21
C SER A 75 0.83 12.46 -18.85
N VAL A 76 -0.35 12.87 -18.40
CA VAL A 76 -0.56 13.55 -17.09
C VAL A 76 -0.17 12.66 -15.92
N GLY A 77 -0.43 11.36 -16.03
CA GLY A 77 -0.10 10.37 -15.01
C GLY A 77 1.24 9.67 -15.26
N PRO A 78 1.86 9.09 -14.23
CA PRO A 78 3.08 8.31 -14.38
C PRO A 78 2.84 7.03 -15.17
N SER A 79 3.92 6.49 -15.76
CA SER A 79 3.89 5.17 -16.39
C SER A 79 3.51 4.08 -15.38
N LEU A 80 2.59 3.21 -15.78
CA LEU A 80 2.17 2.05 -15.00
C LEU A 80 3.00 0.78 -15.29
N GLN A 81 4.03 0.89 -16.11
CA GLN A 81 4.93 -0.22 -16.38
C GLN A 81 5.50 -0.81 -15.09
N ASN A 82 5.40 -2.12 -14.95
CA ASN A 82 5.81 -2.86 -13.75
C ASN A 82 5.15 -2.36 -12.45
N ILE A 83 3.94 -1.85 -12.50
CA ILE A 83 3.27 -1.30 -11.32
C ILE A 83 3.12 -2.34 -10.20
N ALA A 84 2.78 -3.57 -10.54
CA ALA A 84 2.64 -4.66 -9.59
C ALA A 84 3.96 -5.09 -8.91
N LYS A 85 5.11 -4.75 -9.49
CA LYS A 85 6.43 -4.96 -8.86
C LYS A 85 6.83 -3.81 -7.94
N ARG A 86 6.26 -2.63 -8.12
CA ARG A 86 6.61 -1.40 -7.40
C ARG A 86 5.65 -1.08 -6.27
N LYS A 87 4.43 -1.58 -6.32
CA LYS A 87 3.37 -1.32 -5.35
C LYS A 87 2.63 -2.60 -4.99
N SER A 88 2.23 -2.71 -3.73
CA SER A 88 1.34 -3.80 -3.31
C SER A 88 -0.06 -3.63 -3.89
N LYS A 89 -0.85 -4.70 -3.91
CA LYS A 89 -2.27 -4.65 -4.33
C LYS A 89 -3.05 -3.63 -3.50
N ILE A 90 -2.83 -3.60 -2.20
CA ILE A 90 -3.47 -2.65 -1.27
C ILE A 90 -3.13 -1.21 -1.65
N ASP A 91 -1.84 -0.91 -1.89
CA ASP A 91 -1.42 0.44 -2.28
C ASP A 91 -2.05 0.89 -3.61
N ILE A 92 -2.21 -0.04 -4.57
CA ILE A 92 -2.87 0.25 -5.85
C ILE A 92 -4.35 0.56 -5.61
N ILE A 93 -5.05 -0.26 -4.85
CA ILE A 93 -6.46 -0.05 -4.51
C ILE A 93 -6.64 1.30 -3.81
N GLU A 94 -5.86 1.55 -2.76
CA GLU A 94 -5.92 2.82 -2.01
C GLU A 94 -5.64 4.04 -2.89
N GLN A 95 -4.65 3.96 -3.79
CA GLN A 95 -4.32 5.04 -4.71
C GLN A 95 -5.51 5.37 -5.63
N VAL A 96 -6.17 4.34 -6.16
CA VAL A 96 -7.32 4.50 -7.06
C VAL A 96 -8.51 5.11 -6.34
N ILE A 97 -8.87 4.58 -5.16
CA ILE A 97 -10.09 5.01 -4.46
C ILE A 97 -9.93 6.33 -3.69
N SER A 98 -8.71 6.70 -3.34
CA SER A 98 -8.50 7.89 -2.48
C SER A 98 -8.27 9.19 -3.24
N GLY A 99 -7.69 9.13 -4.44
CA GLY A 99 -7.25 10.32 -5.17
C GLY A 99 -6.23 11.16 -4.40
N LYS A 100 -5.38 10.52 -3.58
CA LYS A 100 -4.39 11.22 -2.72
C LYS A 100 -3.36 12.02 -3.49
N THR A 101 -3.16 11.72 -4.76
CA THR A 101 -2.11 12.34 -5.59
C THR A 101 -2.75 13.13 -6.75
N PRO A 102 -3.09 14.42 -6.54
CA PRO A 102 -3.60 15.26 -7.63
C PRO A 102 -2.58 15.35 -8.78
N PRO A 103 -3.03 15.39 -10.04
CA PRO A 103 -4.40 15.54 -10.51
C PRO A 103 -5.19 14.23 -10.70
N MET A 104 -4.72 13.08 -10.19
CA MET A 104 -5.46 11.83 -10.27
C MET A 104 -6.80 11.94 -9.52
N PRO A 105 -7.95 11.77 -10.20
CA PRO A 105 -9.25 11.85 -9.54
C PRO A 105 -9.51 10.59 -8.70
N LYS A 106 -10.42 10.70 -7.73
CA LYS A 106 -10.96 9.53 -7.03
C LYS A 106 -11.77 8.70 -8.01
N PHE A 107 -11.53 7.40 -8.01
CA PHE A 107 -12.36 6.44 -8.71
C PHE A 107 -12.79 5.35 -7.73
N GLN A 108 -14.09 5.15 -7.55
CA GLN A 108 -14.64 4.24 -6.56
C GLN A 108 -15.54 3.20 -7.24
N PRO A 109 -14.96 2.22 -7.93
CA PRO A 109 -15.69 1.11 -8.51
C PRO A 109 -16.25 0.21 -7.41
N ASN A 110 -17.21 -0.64 -7.75
CA ASN A 110 -17.59 -1.71 -6.82
C ASN A 110 -16.44 -2.74 -6.65
N PRO A 111 -16.47 -3.61 -5.61
CA PRO A 111 -15.38 -4.54 -5.36
C PRO A 111 -15.04 -5.45 -6.54
N ARG A 112 -16.04 -5.88 -7.32
CA ARG A 112 -15.83 -6.71 -8.52
C ARG A 112 -15.07 -5.95 -9.61
N GLU A 113 -15.51 -4.75 -9.93
CA GLU A 113 -14.87 -3.90 -10.92
C GLU A 113 -13.43 -3.54 -10.51
N MET A 114 -13.18 -3.34 -9.22
CA MET A 114 -11.84 -3.09 -8.72
C MET A 114 -10.95 -4.33 -8.82
N ALA A 115 -11.46 -5.52 -8.56
CA ALA A 115 -10.73 -6.77 -8.75
C ALA A 115 -10.37 -6.98 -10.24
N ASP A 116 -11.31 -6.70 -11.15
CA ASP A 116 -11.10 -6.76 -12.59
C ASP A 116 -9.99 -5.79 -13.04
N LEU A 117 -10.07 -4.54 -12.60
CA LEU A 117 -9.05 -3.52 -12.87
C LEU A 117 -7.68 -3.92 -12.33
N LEU A 118 -7.62 -4.44 -11.10
CA LEU A 118 -6.38 -4.88 -10.47
C LEU A 118 -5.72 -6.01 -11.26
N ASN A 119 -6.49 -7.01 -11.68
CA ASN A 119 -5.99 -8.09 -12.53
C ASN A 119 -5.39 -7.57 -13.85
N TYR A 120 -6.05 -6.61 -14.47
CA TYR A 120 -5.53 -5.98 -15.69
C TYR A 120 -4.23 -5.21 -15.44
N LEU A 121 -4.15 -4.43 -14.36
CA LEU A 121 -2.94 -3.67 -14.00
C LEU A 121 -1.73 -4.58 -13.70
N GLU A 122 -1.96 -5.78 -13.22
CA GLU A 122 -0.90 -6.77 -12.98
C GLU A 122 -0.23 -7.26 -14.28
N GLN A 123 -0.86 -7.04 -15.43
CA GLN A 123 -0.29 -7.41 -16.75
C GLN A 123 0.69 -6.37 -17.30
N PHE A 124 0.81 -5.20 -16.69
CA PHE A 124 1.76 -4.16 -17.11
C PHE A 124 3.20 -4.51 -16.64
N ASN A 125 3.82 -5.46 -17.33
CA ASN A 125 5.19 -5.93 -17.08
C ASN A 125 6.19 -5.36 -18.09
#